data_25362446abe0645a557c8e0a0e9108bc
#
_entry.id   25362446abe0645a557c8e0a0e9108bc
#
_cell.length_a   1.000
_cell.length_b   1.000
_cell.length_c   1.000
_cell.angle_alpha   90.00
_cell.angle_beta   90.00
_cell.angle_gamma   90.00
#
_symmetry.space_group_name_H-M   'P 1'
#
loop_
_entity.id
_entity.type
_entity.pdbx_description
1 polymer ?
#
loop_
_entity_poly.entity_id
_entity_poly.type
_entity_poly.pdbx_seq_one_letter_code
_entity_poly.pdbx_strand_id
1 'polypeptide(L)'
;LPLRSGQLDLLVVAQALHWFATPAFFDQVRQALKPGGLFCAWCYSLLEVSPTLDPLIRRLYGTTLDGYWPAGRASVDAGYSDIPLPFARIDTPGFAIEAHWNLAELLGYLRTWSAVKQWQRQHGRDPIALLEPELIAAAKADLKKRTTRTPYVSPLPAHVAPPLDMSVA
;
A
#
# COMPACT_ATOMS: atom_id res chain seq x y z
N LEU A 1 -16.10 -13.63 8.17
CA LEU A 1 -16.30 -12.53 9.13
C LEU A 1 -17.44 -12.87 10.07
N PRO A 2 -17.33 -12.69 11.40
CA PRO A 2 -18.42 -12.95 12.35
C PRO A 2 -19.42 -11.76 12.37
N LEU A 3 -19.91 -11.38 11.20
CA LEU A 3 -20.82 -10.25 11.02
C LEU A 3 -22.20 -10.77 10.61
N ARG A 4 -23.24 -10.10 11.11
CA ARG A 4 -24.61 -10.35 10.64
C ARG A 4 -24.79 -9.70 9.27
N SER A 5 -25.70 -10.27 8.47
CA SER A 5 -26.04 -9.73 7.16
C SER A 5 -26.61 -8.31 7.25
N GLY A 6 -26.22 -7.45 6.32
CA GLY A 6 -26.79 -6.12 6.15
C GLY A 6 -26.57 -5.16 7.33
N GLN A 7 -25.44 -5.22 8.01
CA GLN A 7 -25.15 -4.34 9.16
C GLN A 7 -24.25 -3.15 8.85
N LEU A 8 -23.40 -3.25 7.83
CA LEU A 8 -22.38 -2.25 7.59
C LEU A 8 -22.78 -1.25 6.51
N ASP A 9 -22.59 0.02 6.78
CA ASP A 9 -22.68 1.09 5.79
C ASP A 9 -21.37 1.23 5.00
N LEU A 10 -20.26 0.87 5.63
CA LEU A 10 -18.91 0.96 5.04
C LEU A 10 -18.03 -0.18 5.54
N LEU A 11 -17.32 -0.84 4.62
CA LEU A 11 -16.23 -1.78 4.92
C LEU A 11 -14.94 -1.26 4.30
N VAL A 12 -13.91 -1.14 5.12
CA VAL A 12 -12.61 -0.57 4.72
C VAL A 12 -11.51 -1.61 4.80
N VAL A 13 -10.65 -1.63 3.77
CA VAL A 13 -9.44 -2.45 3.74
C VAL A 13 -8.25 -1.54 3.39
N ALA A 14 -7.42 -1.27 4.38
CA ALA A 14 -6.23 -0.42 4.24
C ALA A 14 -4.97 -1.28 4.12
N GLN A 15 -4.25 -1.17 3.00
CA GLN A 15 -2.95 -1.82 2.73
C GLN A 15 -2.95 -3.36 2.97
N ALA A 16 -4.09 -4.04 2.81
CA ALA A 16 -4.22 -5.44 3.21
C ALA A 16 -4.99 -6.33 2.21
N LEU A 17 -5.64 -5.76 1.20
CA LEU A 17 -6.54 -6.51 0.31
C LEU A 17 -5.83 -7.68 -0.37
N HIS A 18 -4.59 -7.52 -0.79
CA HIS A 18 -3.77 -8.54 -1.46
C HIS A 18 -3.56 -9.84 -0.65
N TRP A 19 -3.83 -9.82 0.65
CA TRP A 19 -3.70 -11.01 1.50
C TRP A 19 -4.90 -11.94 1.43
N PHE A 20 -6.07 -11.43 1.09
CA PHE A 20 -7.31 -12.19 1.22
C PHE A 20 -8.38 -11.85 0.15
N ALA A 21 -8.00 -11.26 -0.97
CA ALA A 21 -8.88 -10.95 -2.09
C ALA A 21 -9.36 -12.22 -2.81
N THR A 22 -10.21 -12.99 -2.15
CA THR A 22 -10.80 -14.21 -2.68
C THR A 22 -12.28 -14.02 -2.97
N PRO A 23 -12.90 -14.81 -3.88
CA PRO A 23 -14.35 -14.78 -4.08
C PRO A 23 -15.13 -14.93 -2.78
N ALA A 24 -14.73 -15.86 -1.90
CA ALA A 24 -15.38 -16.09 -0.61
C ALA A 24 -15.30 -14.86 0.32
N PHE A 25 -14.21 -14.10 0.27
CA PHE A 25 -14.11 -12.84 1.01
C PHE A 25 -15.11 -11.81 0.47
N PHE A 26 -15.19 -11.64 -0.84
CA PHE A 26 -16.13 -10.68 -1.44
C PHE A 26 -17.60 -11.08 -1.25
N ASP A 27 -17.91 -12.36 -1.20
CA ASP A 27 -19.25 -12.83 -0.84
C ASP A 27 -19.61 -12.45 0.61
N GLN A 28 -18.67 -12.59 1.54
CA GLN A 28 -18.87 -12.12 2.92
C GLN A 28 -19.01 -10.60 3.01
N VAL A 29 -18.26 -9.86 2.21
CA VAL A 29 -18.39 -8.39 2.13
C VAL A 29 -19.80 -8.01 1.66
N ARG A 30 -20.29 -8.63 0.58
CA ARG A 30 -21.67 -8.40 0.10
C ARG A 30 -22.73 -8.69 1.16
N GLN A 31 -22.57 -9.81 1.88
CA GLN A 31 -23.50 -10.17 2.95
C GLN A 31 -23.47 -9.17 4.12
N ALA A 32 -22.29 -8.65 4.47
CA ALA A 32 -22.14 -7.75 5.61
C ALA A 32 -22.63 -6.33 5.32
N LEU A 33 -22.49 -5.87 4.07
CA LEU A 33 -22.89 -4.53 3.65
C LEU A 33 -24.41 -4.43 3.54
N LYS A 34 -24.96 -3.27 3.93
CA LYS A 34 -26.35 -2.89 3.62
C LYS A 34 -26.51 -2.67 2.10
N PRO A 35 -27.74 -2.71 1.57
CA PRO A 35 -28.02 -2.19 0.24
C PRO A 35 -27.52 -0.75 0.11
N GLY A 36 -26.68 -0.47 -0.91
CA GLY A 36 -26.02 0.83 -1.08
C GLY A 36 -24.83 1.06 -0.16
N GLY A 37 -24.43 0.11 0.65
CA GLY A 37 -23.22 0.18 1.47
C GLY A 37 -21.96 0.20 0.61
N LEU A 38 -20.87 0.75 1.14
CA LEU A 38 -19.63 0.99 0.44
C LEU A 38 -18.54 -0.02 0.84
N PHE A 39 -17.84 -0.56 -0.16
CA PHE A 39 -16.56 -1.22 0.03
C PHE A 39 -15.44 -0.28 -0.42
N CYS A 40 -14.51 0.03 0.47
CA CYS A 40 -13.38 0.90 0.18
C CYS A 40 -12.07 0.18 0.48
N ALA A 41 -11.21 0.06 -0.53
CA ALA A 41 -9.87 -0.48 -0.35
C ALA A 41 -8.84 0.48 -0.91
N TRP A 42 -7.72 0.61 -0.21
CA TRP A 42 -6.59 1.40 -0.70
C TRP A 42 -5.25 0.76 -0.35
N CYS A 43 -4.25 1.09 -1.15
CA CYS A 43 -2.86 0.83 -0.87
C CYS A 43 -2.02 2.06 -1.20
N TYR A 44 -0.85 2.15 -0.63
CA TYR A 44 0.15 3.14 -1.00
C TYR A 44 1.34 2.44 -1.68
N SER A 45 1.86 3.10 -2.70
CA SER A 45 3.01 2.65 -3.48
C SER A 45 4.34 2.98 -2.81
N LEU A 46 5.44 2.84 -3.55
CA LEU A 46 6.75 3.27 -3.10
C LEU A 46 6.75 4.78 -2.82
N LEU A 47 7.41 5.17 -1.73
CA LEU A 47 7.55 6.57 -1.37
C LEU A 47 8.38 7.34 -2.40
N GLU A 48 8.09 8.63 -2.51
CA GLU A 48 8.89 9.61 -3.25
C GLU A 48 9.38 10.67 -2.27
N VAL A 49 10.66 10.95 -2.27
CA VAL A 49 11.31 11.88 -1.34
C VAL A 49 11.90 13.05 -2.10
N SER A 50 12.79 12.76 -3.04
CA SER A 50 13.43 13.76 -3.88
C SER A 50 14.10 13.12 -5.10
N PRO A 51 14.38 13.91 -6.16
CA PRO A 51 15.08 13.41 -7.35
C PRO A 51 16.44 12.76 -7.08
N THR A 52 17.10 13.10 -5.97
CA THR A 52 18.42 12.54 -5.59
C THR A 52 18.31 11.28 -4.72
N LEU A 53 17.30 11.19 -3.87
CA LEU A 53 17.06 10.04 -2.98
C LEU A 53 16.28 8.92 -3.65
N ASP A 54 15.30 9.25 -4.49
CA ASP A 54 14.41 8.29 -5.12
C ASP A 54 15.13 7.19 -5.94
N PRO A 55 16.19 7.47 -6.71
CA PRO A 55 16.93 6.42 -7.41
C PRO A 55 17.57 5.41 -6.45
N LEU A 56 18.07 5.86 -5.29
CA LEU A 56 18.68 5.00 -4.28
C LEU A 56 17.61 4.12 -3.62
N ILE A 57 16.46 4.70 -3.33
CA ILE A 57 15.32 3.96 -2.75
C ILE A 57 14.76 2.94 -3.75
N ARG A 58 14.63 3.30 -5.03
CA ARG A 58 14.22 2.37 -6.10
C ARG A 58 15.21 1.23 -6.28
N ARG A 59 16.52 1.50 -6.22
CA ARG A 59 17.56 0.46 -6.26
C ARG A 59 17.47 -0.48 -5.06
N LEU A 60 17.26 0.06 -3.85
CA LEU A 60 17.00 -0.77 -2.68
C LEU A 60 15.78 -1.66 -2.89
N TYR A 61 14.67 -1.06 -3.31
CA TYR A 61 13.39 -1.72 -3.48
C TYR A 61 13.40 -2.84 -4.53
N GLY A 62 13.89 -2.55 -5.74
CA GLY A 62 13.76 -3.41 -6.90
C GLY A 62 15.03 -4.21 -7.23
N THR A 63 16.18 -3.93 -6.60
CA THR A 63 17.41 -4.66 -6.86
C THR A 63 17.93 -5.37 -5.61
N THR A 64 18.13 -4.64 -4.52
CA THR A 64 18.66 -5.23 -3.28
C THR A 64 17.66 -6.15 -2.60
N LEU A 65 16.39 -5.76 -2.64
CA LEU A 65 15.29 -6.48 -1.98
C LEU A 65 14.46 -7.32 -2.95
N ASP A 66 14.92 -7.48 -4.19
CA ASP A 66 14.28 -8.38 -5.14
C ASP A 66 14.26 -9.83 -4.61
N GLY A 67 13.11 -10.49 -4.75
CA GLY A 67 12.88 -11.84 -4.21
C GLY A 67 12.64 -11.91 -2.69
N TYR A 68 12.70 -10.79 -1.95
CA TYR A 68 12.43 -10.75 -0.52
C TYR A 68 11.04 -10.18 -0.18
N TRP A 69 10.34 -9.67 -1.16
CA TRP A 69 8.98 -9.17 -0.97
C TRP A 69 8.00 -10.34 -0.81
N PRO A 70 7.01 -10.22 0.10
CA PRO A 70 5.96 -11.22 0.24
C PRO A 70 5.16 -11.41 -1.06
N ALA A 71 4.57 -12.59 -1.22
CA ALA A 71 3.57 -12.82 -2.25
C ALA A 71 2.43 -11.76 -2.14
N GLY A 72 1.93 -11.30 -3.27
CA GLY A 72 0.91 -10.22 -3.31
C GLY A 72 1.47 -8.81 -3.34
N ARG A 73 2.80 -8.61 -3.19
CA ARG A 73 3.40 -7.27 -3.33
C ARG A 73 3.16 -6.67 -4.71
N ALA A 74 3.17 -7.49 -5.75
CA ALA A 74 2.87 -7.06 -7.12
C ALA A 74 1.50 -6.39 -7.25
N SER A 75 0.47 -6.90 -6.55
CA SER A 75 -0.86 -6.28 -6.52
C SER A 75 -0.86 -4.90 -5.84
N VAL A 76 -0.02 -4.72 -4.81
CA VAL A 76 0.16 -3.40 -4.18
C VAL A 76 0.83 -2.43 -5.17
N ASP A 77 1.85 -2.86 -5.87
CA ASP A 77 2.56 -2.05 -6.87
C ASP A 77 1.67 -1.71 -8.08
N ALA A 78 0.75 -2.61 -8.43
CA ALA A 78 -0.30 -2.39 -9.42
C ALA A 78 -1.48 -1.54 -8.90
N GLY A 79 -1.43 -1.05 -7.65
CA GLY A 79 -2.55 -0.33 -7.04
C GLY A 79 -3.83 -1.15 -6.96
N TYR A 80 -3.72 -2.47 -6.79
CA TYR A 80 -4.82 -3.45 -6.80
C TYR A 80 -5.61 -3.53 -8.11
N SER A 81 -5.10 -2.97 -9.22
CA SER A 81 -5.79 -2.99 -10.52
C SER A 81 -5.94 -4.40 -11.10
N ASP A 82 -5.13 -5.34 -10.63
CA ASP A 82 -5.14 -6.76 -10.97
C ASP A 82 -6.17 -7.57 -10.15
N ILE A 83 -6.75 -6.98 -9.11
CA ILE A 83 -7.77 -7.64 -8.27
C ILE A 83 -9.16 -7.36 -8.84
N PRO A 84 -9.87 -8.39 -9.34
CA PRO A 84 -11.24 -8.22 -9.83
C PRO A 84 -12.17 -7.94 -8.66
N LEU A 85 -12.73 -6.74 -8.61
CA LEU A 85 -13.69 -6.35 -7.58
C LEU A 85 -15.11 -6.56 -8.09
N PRO A 86 -15.95 -7.34 -7.39
CA PRO A 86 -17.31 -7.65 -7.85
C PRO A 86 -18.33 -6.57 -7.44
N PHE A 87 -17.93 -5.31 -7.48
CA PHE A 87 -18.73 -4.14 -7.10
C PHE A 87 -18.67 -3.08 -8.18
N ALA A 88 -19.71 -2.26 -8.31
CA ALA A 88 -19.68 -1.10 -9.18
C ALA A 88 -18.65 -0.09 -8.68
N ARG A 89 -17.82 0.41 -9.58
CA ARG A 89 -16.76 1.37 -9.26
C ARG A 89 -17.34 2.78 -9.09
N ILE A 90 -16.87 3.47 -8.05
CA ILE A 90 -17.09 4.91 -7.86
C ILE A 90 -15.75 5.61 -8.06
N ASP A 91 -15.72 6.65 -8.89
CA ASP A 91 -14.52 7.47 -9.05
C ASP A 91 -14.21 8.23 -7.76
N THR A 92 -12.95 8.19 -7.39
CA THR A 92 -12.45 8.87 -6.20
C THR A 92 -11.35 9.84 -6.58
N PRO A 93 -11.21 10.97 -5.87
CA PRO A 93 -10.05 11.83 -6.04
C PRO A 93 -8.76 11.12 -5.63
N GLY A 94 -7.63 11.59 -6.15
CA GLY A 94 -6.32 11.14 -5.70
C GLY A 94 -6.04 11.65 -4.28
N PHE A 95 -5.53 10.76 -3.43
CA PHE A 95 -5.08 11.09 -2.07
C PHE A 95 -3.58 10.85 -1.96
N ALA A 96 -2.92 11.59 -1.09
CA ALA A 96 -1.53 11.37 -0.73
C ALA A 96 -1.39 11.35 0.79
N ILE A 97 -0.48 10.50 1.27
CA ILE A 97 0.00 10.60 2.65
C ILE A 97 1.25 11.50 2.61
N GLU A 98 1.23 12.60 3.31
CA GLU A 98 2.39 13.47 3.43
C GLU A 98 3.00 13.31 4.82
N ALA A 99 4.34 13.18 4.88
CA ALA A 99 5.09 13.12 6.12
C ALA A 99 6.34 14.00 6.02
N HIS A 100 6.69 14.68 7.08
CA HIS A 100 7.91 15.47 7.17
C HIS A 100 8.92 14.70 8.01
N TRP A 101 9.85 14.01 7.33
CA TRP A 101 10.84 13.20 7.98
C TRP A 101 12.24 13.78 7.86
N ASN A 102 13.01 13.68 8.91
CA ASN A 102 14.45 13.77 8.83
C ASN A 102 15.04 12.45 8.29
N LEU A 103 16.35 12.45 8.01
CA LEU A 103 16.98 11.25 7.45
C LEU A 103 16.89 10.04 8.39
N ALA A 104 17.02 10.22 9.69
CA ALA A 104 16.94 9.11 10.65
C ALA A 104 15.55 8.47 10.65
N GLU A 105 14.49 9.27 10.55
CA GLU A 105 13.11 8.81 10.44
C GLU A 105 12.87 8.07 9.11
N LEU A 106 13.40 8.57 7.99
CA LEU A 106 13.36 7.88 6.71
C LEU A 106 14.05 6.52 6.79
N LEU A 107 15.27 6.46 7.32
CA LEU A 107 16.00 5.19 7.51
C LEU A 107 15.24 4.24 8.44
N GLY A 108 14.64 4.76 9.50
CA GLY A 108 13.77 4.02 10.41
C GLY A 108 12.56 3.42 9.67
N TYR A 109 11.89 4.21 8.84
CA TYR A 109 10.79 3.73 8.01
C TYR A 109 11.22 2.63 7.03
N LEU A 110 12.32 2.80 6.30
CA LEU A 110 12.84 1.78 5.38
C LEU A 110 13.13 0.46 6.12
N ARG A 111 13.63 0.51 7.35
CA ARG A 111 13.85 -0.67 8.21
C ARG A 111 12.56 -1.38 8.63
N THR A 112 11.40 -0.75 8.52
CA THR A 112 10.11 -1.41 8.79
C THR A 112 9.66 -2.35 7.68
N TRP A 113 10.19 -2.22 6.49
CA TRP A 113 9.79 -3.01 5.34
C TRP A 113 10.00 -4.51 5.57
N SER A 114 9.00 -5.32 5.22
CA SER A 114 9.03 -6.78 5.38
C SER A 114 10.19 -7.42 4.64
N ALA A 115 10.48 -6.95 3.43
CA ALA A 115 11.60 -7.42 2.62
C ALA A 115 12.96 -7.11 3.26
N VAL A 116 13.12 -5.94 3.91
CA VAL A 116 14.33 -5.60 4.69
C VAL A 116 14.52 -6.57 5.83
N LYS A 117 13.47 -6.85 6.60
CA LYS A 117 13.51 -7.81 7.71
C LYS A 117 13.84 -9.24 7.24
N GLN A 118 13.31 -9.65 6.09
CA GLN A 118 13.59 -10.96 5.51
C GLN A 118 15.04 -11.05 5.00
N TRP A 119 15.50 -10.04 4.31
CA TRP A 119 16.88 -9.93 3.85
C TRP A 119 17.87 -9.98 5.03
N GLN A 120 17.58 -9.24 6.09
CA GLN A 120 18.37 -9.22 7.34
C GLN A 120 18.49 -10.60 7.98
N ARG A 121 17.39 -11.34 8.06
CA ARG A 121 17.39 -12.71 8.62
C ARG A 121 18.29 -13.64 7.82
N GLN A 122 18.33 -13.49 6.49
CA GLN A 122 19.10 -14.36 5.62
C GLN A 122 20.59 -14.01 5.59
N HIS A 123 20.94 -12.73 5.67
CA HIS A 123 22.31 -12.24 5.50
C HIS A 123 23.01 -11.85 6.81
N GLY A 124 22.30 -11.79 7.92
CA GLY A 124 22.84 -11.42 9.24
C GLY A 124 23.28 -9.96 9.38
N ARG A 125 22.90 -9.08 8.44
CA ARG A 125 23.28 -7.66 8.42
C ARG A 125 22.13 -6.78 7.89
N ASP A 126 22.19 -5.48 8.15
CA ASP A 126 21.16 -4.52 7.74
C ASP A 126 21.43 -3.98 6.31
N PRO A 127 20.55 -4.21 5.33
CA PRO A 127 20.71 -3.69 3.98
C PRO A 127 20.61 -2.16 3.94
N ILE A 128 19.90 -1.55 4.89
CA ILE A 128 19.81 -0.09 5.00
C ILE A 128 21.14 0.50 5.43
N ALA A 129 21.87 -0.14 6.36
CA ALA A 129 23.19 0.31 6.77
C ALA A 129 24.20 0.29 5.61
N LEU A 130 24.04 -0.61 4.65
CA LEU A 130 24.89 -0.64 3.44
C LEU A 130 24.63 0.54 2.51
N LEU A 131 23.39 1.03 2.45
CA LEU A 131 22.96 2.14 1.59
C LEU A 131 23.09 3.51 2.29
N GLU A 132 23.17 3.52 3.61
CA GLU A 132 23.13 4.73 4.44
C GLU A 132 24.17 5.80 4.05
N PRO A 133 25.44 5.47 3.73
CA PRO A 133 26.43 6.47 3.29
C PRO A 133 26.01 7.23 2.03
N GLU A 134 25.41 6.52 1.05
CA GLU A 134 24.92 7.13 -0.18
C GLU A 134 23.67 8.00 0.09
N LEU A 135 22.75 7.54 0.94
CA LEU A 135 21.58 8.32 1.35
C LEU A 135 21.98 9.59 2.11
N ILE A 136 23.00 9.52 2.99
CA ILE A 136 23.55 10.70 3.66
C ILE A 136 24.11 11.70 2.66
N ALA A 137 24.90 11.23 1.70
CA ALA A 137 25.49 12.10 0.68
C ALA A 137 24.41 12.78 -0.18
N ALA A 138 23.41 12.03 -0.62
CA ALA A 138 22.27 12.53 -1.40
C ALA A 138 21.43 13.53 -0.59
N ALA A 139 21.10 13.23 0.67
CA ALA A 139 20.35 14.12 1.55
C ALA A 139 21.08 15.45 1.81
N LYS A 140 22.41 15.43 1.98
CA LYS A 140 23.21 16.65 2.12
C LYS A 140 23.17 17.52 0.84
N ALA A 141 23.08 16.90 -0.33
CA ALA A 141 22.91 17.63 -1.58
C ALA A 141 21.53 18.28 -1.70
N ASP A 142 20.48 17.61 -1.20
CA ASP A 142 19.09 18.10 -1.20
C ASP A 142 18.84 19.20 -0.16
N LEU A 143 19.50 19.16 0.99
CA LEU A 143 19.40 20.22 2.01
C LEU A 143 19.83 21.60 1.50
N LYS A 144 20.59 21.64 0.40
CA LYS A 144 20.87 22.88 -0.35
C LYS A 144 19.72 23.31 -1.26
N LYS A 145 18.69 22.45 -1.48
CA LYS A 145 17.55 22.68 -2.40
C LYS A 145 16.24 22.24 -1.73
N ARG A 146 15.77 22.96 -0.73
CA ARG A 146 14.55 22.59 0.00
C ARG A 146 13.38 22.22 -0.88
N THR A 147 12.84 21.02 -0.73
CA THR A 147 11.41 20.66 -0.47
C THR A 147 11.24 19.14 -0.51
N THR A 148 10.87 18.55 0.59
CA THR A 148 10.50 17.13 0.68
C THR A 148 9.04 16.99 0.31
N ARG A 149 8.71 16.19 -0.67
CA ARG A 149 7.37 15.68 -0.95
C ARG A 149 7.33 14.18 -0.73
N THR A 150 6.22 13.69 -0.33
CA THR A 150 5.96 12.46 0.36
C THR A 150 5.10 11.47 -0.43
N PRO A 151 4.95 10.23 0.06
CA PRO A 151 4.46 9.12 -0.75
C PRO A 151 3.06 9.35 -1.28
N TYR A 152 2.92 9.04 -2.56
CA TYR A 152 1.66 9.01 -3.28
C TYR A 152 0.83 7.80 -2.80
N VAL A 153 -0.38 8.05 -2.35
CA VAL A 153 -1.41 7.03 -2.17
C VAL A 153 -2.20 6.98 -3.47
N SER A 154 -2.13 5.85 -4.16
CA SER A 154 -3.09 5.59 -5.22
C SER A 154 -4.38 5.08 -4.56
N PRO A 155 -5.47 5.86 -4.54
CA PRO A 155 -6.73 5.34 -4.06
C PRO A 155 -7.26 4.36 -5.09
N LEU A 156 -7.59 3.14 -4.67
CA LEU A 156 -8.60 2.42 -5.39
C LEU A 156 -9.91 3.18 -5.22
N PRO A 157 -10.65 3.37 -6.29
CA PRO A 157 -11.96 3.99 -6.19
C PRO A 157 -12.83 3.20 -5.20
N ALA A 158 -13.62 3.93 -4.41
CA ALA A 158 -14.65 3.33 -3.59
C ALA A 158 -15.62 2.52 -4.47
N HIS A 159 -16.07 1.38 -4.00
CA HIS A 159 -17.01 0.54 -4.73
C HIS A 159 -18.32 0.45 -3.97
N VAL A 160 -19.45 0.65 -4.68
CA VAL A 160 -20.80 0.47 -4.13
C VAL A 160 -21.19 -0.98 -4.30
N ALA A 161 -21.69 -1.59 -3.22
CA ALA A 161 -22.34 -2.88 -3.33
C ALA A 161 -23.63 -2.71 -4.16
N PRO A 162 -23.89 -3.56 -5.18
CA PRO A 162 -25.16 -3.53 -5.89
C PRO A 162 -26.32 -3.80 -4.90
N PRO A 163 -27.51 -3.25 -5.15
CA PRO A 163 -28.69 -3.62 -4.38
C PRO A 163 -28.83 -5.15 -4.39
N LEU A 164 -29.14 -5.73 -3.24
CA LEU A 164 -29.48 -7.16 -3.15
C LEU A 164 -30.66 -7.39 -4.10
N ASP A 165 -30.47 -8.25 -5.09
CA ASP A 165 -31.57 -8.72 -5.92
C ASP A 165 -32.48 -9.60 -5.06
N MET A 166 -33.61 -9.01 -4.63
CA MET A 166 -34.62 -9.67 -3.82
C MET A 166 -35.58 -10.51 -4.68
N SER A 167 -35.25 -10.80 -5.93
CA SER A 167 -36.13 -11.49 -6.88
C SER A 167 -35.94 -13.01 -6.92
N VAL A 168 -35.53 -13.64 -5.82
CA VAL A 168 -35.58 -15.09 -5.68
C VAL A 168 -36.47 -15.43 -4.44
N ALA A 169 -37.72 -15.52 -4.70
CA ALA A 169 -38.68 -16.26 -3.85
C ALA A 169 -38.89 -17.63 -4.44
#